data_1c1a7aadcb46c527d275a564546d6579
#
_entry.id   1c1a7aadcb46c527d275a564546d6579
#
_cell.length_a   1.000
_cell.length_b   1.000
_cell.length_c   1.000
_cell.angle_alpha   90.00
_cell.angle_beta   90.00
_cell.angle_gamma   90.00
#
_symmetry.space_group_name_H-M   'P 1'
#
loop_
_entity.id
_entity.type
_entity.pdbx_description
1 polymer ?
#
loop_
_entity_poly.entity_id
_entity_poly.type
_entity_poly.pdbx_seq_one_letter_code
_entity_poly.pdbx_strand_id
1 'polypeptide(L)'
;MEMKSMLVAAAIVFLVACAAQAQDTITRYVRYEHGGRIAYGILEGDRIRELTGSLFESPQPTGRTVALAEARLLAPCEPSKIVAVGLNYKSHLGERQAAAYPGLFAKYPSAIIGPEESIVFPPGASNVHYEGEMVVVIGRKAKNVTPEEASKYVFGVTAGNDVSERDWQKNDLQWFRAKASDTFAPVGPAVVRGLNYNDLLLQTRLNGEVVQSQRTKELIFNVDAIVSYVSSFVTLLPGDLIFTGTPGTTKAMKPGDVVEVELEGVGVLRNKVAGPIPR
;
A
#
# COMPACT_ATOMS: atom_id res chain seq x y z
N MET A 1 -1.53 -83.61 -17.07
CA MET A 1 -2.41 -82.53 -17.54
C MET A 1 -2.14 -81.33 -16.61
N GLU A 2 -1.14 -80.50 -16.98
CA GLU A 2 -0.65 -79.39 -16.13
C GLU A 2 -1.35 -78.14 -16.54
N MET A 3 -1.97 -77.48 -15.59
CA MET A 3 -2.62 -76.21 -15.74
C MET A 3 -1.62 -75.09 -15.29
N LYS A 4 -1.09 -74.37 -16.24
CA LYS A 4 -0.17 -73.24 -16.00
C LYS A 4 -0.98 -71.98 -15.53
N SER A 5 -0.75 -71.59 -14.31
CA SER A 5 -1.27 -70.35 -13.73
C SER A 5 -0.49 -69.18 -14.29
N MET A 6 -1.15 -68.24 -15.00
CA MET A 6 -0.58 -66.94 -15.44
C MET A 6 -0.92 -65.88 -14.38
N LEU A 7 0.11 -65.44 -13.68
CA LEU A 7 0.06 -64.25 -12.84
C LEU A 7 0.21 -62.99 -13.72
N VAL A 8 -0.84 -62.16 -13.78
CA VAL A 8 -0.79 -60.83 -14.39
C VAL A 8 -0.44 -59.83 -13.30
N ALA A 9 0.76 -59.30 -13.35
CA ALA A 9 1.19 -58.20 -12.49
C ALA A 9 0.69 -56.87 -13.09
N ALA A 10 -0.29 -56.24 -12.45
CA ALA A 10 -0.69 -54.88 -12.80
C ALA A 10 0.23 -53.86 -12.13
N ALA A 11 1.05 -53.19 -12.93
CA ALA A 11 1.88 -52.08 -12.50
C ALA A 11 1.01 -50.81 -12.42
N ILE A 12 0.73 -50.34 -11.20
CA ILE A 12 0.07 -49.06 -10.95
C ILE A 12 1.17 -47.98 -10.99
N VAL A 13 1.19 -47.22 -12.08
CA VAL A 13 2.05 -46.04 -12.22
C VAL A 13 1.34 -44.88 -11.49
N PHE A 14 1.85 -44.50 -10.32
CA PHE A 14 1.45 -43.25 -9.64
C PHE A 14 2.11 -42.06 -10.37
N LEU A 15 1.34 -41.33 -11.17
CA LEU A 15 1.70 -40.02 -11.66
C LEU A 15 1.54 -39.03 -10.49
N VAL A 16 2.66 -38.71 -9.84
CA VAL A 16 2.74 -37.55 -8.93
C VAL A 16 2.78 -36.30 -9.82
N ALA A 17 1.62 -35.69 -10.02
CA ALA A 17 1.53 -34.36 -10.60
C ALA A 17 2.13 -33.37 -9.61
N CYS A 18 3.39 -33.03 -9.80
CA CYS A 18 4.03 -31.91 -9.12
C CYS A 18 3.35 -30.65 -9.65
N ALA A 19 2.34 -30.12 -8.92
CA ALA A 19 1.80 -28.81 -9.17
C ALA A 19 2.92 -27.81 -8.85
N ALA A 20 3.65 -27.38 -9.86
CA ALA A 20 4.54 -26.24 -9.76
C ALA A 20 3.64 -25.06 -9.37
N GLN A 21 3.74 -24.59 -8.12
CA GLN A 21 3.18 -23.31 -7.73
C GLN A 21 3.86 -22.26 -8.61
N ALA A 22 3.10 -21.70 -9.54
CA ALA A 22 3.55 -20.56 -10.32
C ALA A 22 3.90 -19.46 -9.31
N GLN A 23 5.17 -19.18 -9.18
CA GLN A 23 5.65 -18.06 -8.38
C GLN A 23 5.02 -16.82 -9.00
N ASP A 24 4.17 -16.11 -8.26
CA ASP A 24 3.50 -14.90 -8.76
C ASP A 24 4.58 -13.94 -9.25
N THR A 25 4.56 -13.64 -10.54
CA THR A 25 5.53 -12.72 -11.16
C THR A 25 5.35 -11.34 -10.55
N ILE A 26 6.43 -10.79 -9.98
CA ILE A 26 6.41 -9.42 -9.43
C ILE A 26 6.10 -8.46 -10.57
N THR A 27 4.99 -7.73 -10.44
CA THR A 27 4.54 -6.75 -11.45
C THR A 27 4.33 -5.39 -10.79
N ARG A 28 4.94 -4.35 -11.37
CA ARG A 28 4.86 -2.96 -10.89
C ARG A 28 3.87 -2.18 -11.75
N TYR A 29 2.76 -1.79 -11.20
CA TYR A 29 1.74 -0.97 -11.87
C TYR A 29 1.93 0.49 -11.47
N VAL A 30 1.93 1.36 -12.46
CA VAL A 30 2.02 2.82 -12.27
C VAL A 30 0.82 3.51 -12.92
N ARG A 31 0.40 4.63 -12.33
CA ARG A 31 -0.47 5.61 -12.95
C ARG A 31 0.40 6.81 -13.31
N TYR A 32 0.32 7.27 -14.53
CA TYR A 32 1.23 8.30 -15.03
C TYR A 32 0.54 9.26 -16.00
N GLU A 33 1.11 10.45 -16.11
CA GLU A 33 0.76 11.44 -17.11
C GLU A 33 1.90 11.58 -18.12
N HIS A 34 1.55 11.54 -19.39
CA HIS A 34 2.47 11.82 -20.50
C HIS A 34 1.71 12.49 -21.64
N GLY A 35 2.22 13.63 -22.16
CA GLY A 35 1.58 14.39 -23.24
C GLY A 35 0.15 14.85 -22.93
N GLY A 36 -0.15 15.20 -21.67
CA GLY A 36 -1.48 15.64 -21.22
C GLY A 36 -2.51 14.50 -21.07
N ARG A 37 -2.08 13.23 -21.19
CA ARG A 37 -2.94 12.06 -21.01
C ARG A 37 -2.54 11.28 -19.76
N ILE A 38 -3.54 10.85 -18.99
CA ILE A 38 -3.36 9.98 -17.85
C ILE A 38 -3.66 8.54 -18.28
N ALA A 39 -2.79 7.60 -17.91
CA ALA A 39 -2.95 6.19 -18.19
C ALA A 39 -2.36 5.33 -17.07
N TYR A 40 -2.70 4.06 -17.06
CA TYR A 40 -2.03 3.03 -16.29
C TYR A 40 -1.02 2.28 -17.15
N GLY A 41 0.02 1.74 -16.52
CA GLY A 41 1.01 0.93 -17.21
C GLY A 41 1.76 0.00 -16.27
N ILE A 42 2.50 -0.92 -16.86
CA ILE A 42 3.46 -1.78 -16.15
C ILE A 42 4.84 -1.16 -16.33
N LEU A 43 5.51 -0.91 -15.21
CA LEU A 43 6.89 -0.41 -15.19
C LEU A 43 7.86 -1.58 -15.34
N GLU A 44 8.59 -1.58 -16.45
CA GLU A 44 9.60 -2.58 -16.82
C GLU A 44 10.94 -1.85 -17.04
N GLY A 45 11.82 -1.90 -16.02
CA GLY A 45 13.06 -1.13 -16.03
C GLY A 45 12.79 0.38 -16.07
N ASP A 46 13.25 1.04 -17.14
CA ASP A 46 13.07 2.47 -17.39
C ASP A 46 11.90 2.80 -18.33
N ARG A 47 11.04 1.84 -18.63
CA ARG A 47 9.92 1.99 -19.57
C ARG A 47 8.60 1.60 -18.93
N ILE A 48 7.55 2.31 -19.33
CA ILE A 48 6.18 2.04 -18.94
C ILE A 48 5.44 1.46 -20.14
N ARG A 49 4.99 0.21 -20.04
CA ARG A 49 4.12 -0.43 -21.02
C ARG A 49 2.67 -0.07 -20.70
N GLU A 50 2.07 0.76 -21.55
CA GLU A 50 0.70 1.30 -21.34
C GLU A 50 -0.34 0.19 -21.35
N LEU A 51 -1.31 0.33 -20.44
CA LEU A 51 -2.46 -0.55 -20.29
C LEU A 51 -3.77 0.17 -20.65
N THR A 52 -4.77 -0.60 -21.06
CA THR A 52 -6.14 -0.10 -21.27
C THR A 52 -6.90 0.01 -19.94
N GLY A 53 -7.72 1.04 -19.80
CA GLY A 53 -8.73 1.13 -18.73
C GLY A 53 -8.20 1.07 -17.31
N SER A 54 -8.99 0.50 -16.42
CA SER A 54 -8.69 0.35 -14.98
C SER A 54 -7.81 -0.87 -14.70
N LEU A 55 -6.91 -0.76 -13.73
CA LEU A 55 -6.07 -1.89 -13.26
C LEU A 55 -6.90 -3.09 -12.78
N PHE A 56 -8.12 -2.86 -12.34
CA PHE A 56 -8.97 -3.86 -11.69
C PHE A 56 -9.96 -4.54 -12.63
N GLU A 57 -9.98 -4.15 -13.91
CA GLU A 57 -10.94 -4.63 -14.92
C GLU A 57 -10.24 -5.39 -16.07
N SER A 58 -9.27 -6.24 -15.72
CA SER A 58 -8.52 -7.07 -16.70
C SER A 58 -7.84 -6.24 -17.81
N PRO A 59 -7.00 -5.26 -17.45
CA PRO A 59 -6.37 -4.37 -18.42
C PRO A 59 -5.50 -5.14 -19.40
N GLN A 60 -5.47 -4.67 -20.66
CA GLN A 60 -4.65 -5.25 -21.73
C GLN A 60 -3.59 -4.25 -22.19
N PRO A 61 -2.41 -4.70 -22.64
CA PRO A 61 -1.42 -3.83 -23.25
C PRO A 61 -1.97 -3.12 -24.48
N THR A 62 -1.76 -1.80 -24.57
CA THR A 62 -2.17 -1.00 -25.76
C THR A 62 -1.19 -1.11 -26.93
N GLY A 63 -0.01 -1.69 -26.70
CA GLY A 63 1.12 -1.66 -27.63
C GLY A 63 1.99 -0.40 -27.52
N ARG A 64 1.60 0.60 -26.74
CA ARG A 64 2.40 1.80 -26.49
C ARG A 64 3.39 1.59 -25.35
N THR A 65 4.54 2.26 -25.46
CA THR A 65 5.56 2.30 -24.41
C THR A 65 6.05 3.73 -24.26
N VAL A 66 6.20 4.19 -23.02
CA VAL A 66 6.68 5.52 -22.66
C VAL A 66 7.96 5.36 -21.82
N ALA A 67 8.96 6.21 -22.04
CA ALA A 67 10.13 6.24 -21.16
C ALA A 67 9.72 6.82 -19.79
N LEU A 68 10.20 6.22 -18.70
CA LEU A 68 9.88 6.68 -17.35
C LEU A 68 10.30 8.13 -17.13
N ALA A 69 11.42 8.56 -17.73
CA ALA A 69 11.93 9.93 -17.65
C ALA A 69 11.02 10.98 -18.34
N GLU A 70 10.12 10.55 -19.23
CA GLU A 70 9.16 11.41 -19.94
C GLU A 70 7.78 11.41 -19.28
N ALA A 71 7.57 10.58 -18.26
CA ALA A 71 6.32 10.40 -17.57
C ALA A 71 6.33 11.07 -16.19
N ARG A 72 5.26 11.75 -15.83
CA ARG A 72 5.02 12.17 -14.45
C ARG A 72 4.22 11.09 -13.75
N LEU A 73 4.83 10.43 -12.75
CA LEU A 73 4.11 9.47 -11.93
C LEU A 73 3.07 10.18 -11.07
N LEU A 74 1.90 9.57 -10.94
CA LEU A 74 0.78 10.03 -10.13
C LEU A 74 0.54 9.05 -8.99
N ALA A 75 -0.32 9.42 -8.04
CA ALA A 75 -0.84 8.44 -7.08
C ALA A 75 -1.41 7.24 -7.84
N PRO A 76 -0.96 6.00 -7.52
CA PRO A 76 -1.23 4.83 -8.36
C PRO A 76 -2.67 4.32 -8.29
N CYS A 77 -3.50 4.86 -7.38
CA CYS A 77 -4.91 4.52 -7.22
C CYS A 77 -5.76 5.76 -7.00
N GLU A 78 -7.05 5.65 -7.37
CA GLU A 78 -8.12 6.61 -7.09
C GLU A 78 -9.20 5.89 -6.27
N PRO A 79 -9.00 5.74 -4.95
CA PRO A 79 -9.89 4.97 -4.10
C PRO A 79 -11.25 5.65 -3.89
N SER A 80 -12.29 4.86 -3.63
CA SER A 80 -13.55 5.38 -3.12
C SER A 80 -13.46 5.77 -1.64
N LYS A 81 -12.57 5.14 -0.90
CA LYS A 81 -12.28 5.40 0.52
C LYS A 81 -10.87 4.95 0.89
N ILE A 82 -10.38 5.53 1.98
CA ILE A 82 -9.11 5.17 2.60
C ILE A 82 -9.38 4.85 4.06
N VAL A 83 -9.01 3.64 4.48
CA VAL A 83 -9.03 3.22 5.88
C VAL A 83 -7.59 3.20 6.38
N ALA A 84 -7.36 3.62 7.61
CA ALA A 84 -6.06 3.56 8.24
C ALA A 84 -6.13 2.89 9.61
N VAL A 85 -5.03 2.24 10.00
CA VAL A 85 -4.90 1.50 11.25
C VAL A 85 -3.90 2.20 12.15
N GLY A 86 -4.38 2.75 13.25
CA GLY A 86 -3.52 3.39 14.26
C GLY A 86 -2.86 2.38 15.18
N LEU A 87 -1.63 2.71 15.65
CA LEU A 87 -0.93 1.99 16.71
C LEU A 87 -0.69 0.49 16.41
N ASN A 88 -0.34 0.17 15.18
CA ASN A 88 -0.19 -1.21 14.71
C ASN A 88 1.25 -1.75 14.75
N TYR A 89 2.19 -1.06 15.37
CA TYR A 89 3.54 -1.54 15.68
C TYR A 89 3.84 -1.37 17.18
N LYS A 90 4.46 -2.39 17.80
CA LYS A 90 4.85 -2.29 19.21
C LYS A 90 5.78 -1.10 19.47
N SER A 91 6.70 -0.81 18.55
CA SER A 91 7.61 0.33 18.61
C SER A 91 6.92 1.70 18.57
N HIS A 92 5.65 1.75 18.11
CA HIS A 92 4.86 2.98 18.05
C HIS A 92 3.88 3.16 19.21
N LEU A 93 3.70 2.12 20.04
CA LEU A 93 2.79 2.17 21.18
C LEU A 93 3.29 3.10 22.30
N GLY A 94 4.61 3.28 22.44
CA GLY A 94 5.19 3.85 23.66
C GLY A 94 4.83 2.99 24.87
N GLU A 95 4.24 3.61 25.90
CA GLU A 95 3.78 2.94 27.13
C GLU A 95 2.38 2.31 27.01
N ARG A 96 1.71 2.46 25.85
CA ARG A 96 0.35 1.95 25.64
C ARG A 96 0.37 0.44 25.45
N GLN A 97 -0.67 -0.22 25.92
CA GLN A 97 -0.91 -1.62 25.57
C GLN A 97 -1.49 -1.74 24.17
N ALA A 98 -1.17 -2.84 23.50
CA ALA A 98 -1.80 -3.16 22.22
C ALA A 98 -3.31 -3.32 22.38
N ALA A 99 -4.07 -2.75 21.45
CA ALA A 99 -5.53 -2.93 21.44
C ALA A 99 -5.91 -4.39 21.13
N ALA A 100 -7.11 -4.80 21.55
CA ALA A 100 -7.63 -6.14 21.26
C ALA A 100 -8.03 -6.32 19.80
N TYR A 101 -8.22 -5.23 19.05
CA TYR A 101 -8.60 -5.19 17.63
C TYR A 101 -8.03 -3.94 16.95
N PRO A 102 -7.93 -3.92 15.61
CA PRO A 102 -7.39 -2.78 14.87
C PRO A 102 -8.11 -1.46 15.18
N GLY A 103 -7.37 -0.44 15.57
CA GLY A 103 -7.91 0.92 15.76
C GLY A 103 -8.08 1.62 14.42
N LEU A 104 -9.32 1.70 13.91
CA LEU A 104 -9.59 2.20 12.57
C LEU A 104 -9.93 3.70 12.57
N PHE A 105 -9.45 4.40 11.55
CA PHE A 105 -9.89 5.75 11.22
C PHE A 105 -9.90 5.93 9.68
N ALA A 106 -10.49 7.02 9.21
CA ALA A 106 -10.59 7.31 7.79
C ALA A 106 -9.64 8.44 7.39
N LYS A 107 -9.08 8.33 6.18
CA LYS A 107 -8.55 9.45 5.41
C LYS A 107 -9.46 9.65 4.19
N TYR A 108 -9.46 10.85 3.62
CA TYR A 108 -10.32 11.14 2.47
C TYR A 108 -9.55 11.00 1.15
N PRO A 109 -10.22 10.62 0.06
CA PRO A 109 -9.58 10.59 -1.27
C PRO A 109 -8.96 11.92 -1.68
N SER A 110 -9.53 13.06 -1.25
CA SER A 110 -8.98 14.41 -1.49
C SER A 110 -7.62 14.65 -0.81
N ALA A 111 -7.25 13.85 0.19
CA ALA A 111 -5.95 13.94 0.83
C ALA A 111 -4.82 13.29 0.03
N ILE A 112 -5.14 12.53 -1.04
CA ILE A 112 -4.14 11.81 -1.83
C ILE A 112 -3.29 12.76 -2.65
N ILE A 113 -1.99 12.51 -2.59
CA ILE A 113 -0.99 13.04 -3.52
C ILE A 113 -0.05 11.91 -3.97
N GLY A 114 0.53 12.09 -5.15
CA GLY A 114 1.50 11.17 -5.74
C GLY A 114 2.95 11.51 -5.42
N PRO A 115 3.90 10.79 -6.06
CA PRO A 115 5.33 11.10 -5.96
C PRO A 115 5.62 12.52 -6.44
N GLU A 116 6.60 13.18 -5.79
CA GLU A 116 7.10 14.54 -6.06
C GLU A 116 6.07 15.66 -5.82
N GLU A 117 4.82 15.37 -5.48
CA GLU A 117 3.84 16.37 -5.06
C GLU A 117 4.13 16.85 -3.64
N SER A 118 3.69 18.06 -3.30
CA SER A 118 4.01 18.66 -2.01
C SER A 118 2.98 18.35 -0.94
N ILE A 119 3.46 17.97 0.25
CA ILE A 119 2.67 17.97 1.47
C ILE A 119 2.49 19.41 1.90
N VAL A 120 1.27 19.94 1.86
CA VAL A 120 0.96 21.33 2.18
C VAL A 120 0.34 21.41 3.58
N PHE A 121 0.94 22.23 4.46
CA PHE A 121 0.37 22.43 5.78
C PHE A 121 -0.92 23.24 5.68
N PRO A 122 -2.04 22.76 6.22
CA PRO A 122 -3.25 23.57 6.28
C PRO A 122 -3.09 24.77 7.25
N PRO A 123 -3.90 25.82 7.10
CA PRO A 123 -3.83 26.99 7.99
C PRO A 123 -3.98 26.60 9.45
N GLY A 124 -3.03 27.04 10.28
CA GLY A 124 -2.99 26.76 11.73
C GLY A 124 -2.34 25.43 12.10
N ALA A 125 -1.88 24.61 11.16
CA ALA A 125 -1.08 23.43 11.44
C ALA A 125 0.36 23.85 11.81
N SER A 126 0.90 23.26 12.88
CA SER A 126 2.23 23.58 13.39
C SER A 126 3.05 22.37 13.82
N ASN A 127 2.40 21.25 14.07
CA ASN A 127 3.03 20.02 14.58
C ASN A 127 2.72 18.81 13.68
N VAL A 128 3.10 18.95 12.38
CA VAL A 128 2.81 17.97 11.34
C VAL A 128 3.93 16.95 11.24
N HIS A 129 3.61 15.69 11.47
CA HIS A 129 4.55 14.57 11.47
C HIS A 129 4.38 13.68 10.24
N TYR A 130 5.47 13.01 9.83
CA TYR A 130 5.45 11.88 8.90
C TYR A 130 5.02 10.60 9.65
N GLU A 131 4.42 9.68 8.94
CA GLU A 131 4.17 8.29 9.33
C GLU A 131 4.31 7.41 8.10
N GLY A 132 5.53 6.89 7.84
CA GLY A 132 5.77 5.95 6.74
C GLY A 132 5.05 4.64 6.98
N GLU A 133 4.34 4.15 5.95
CA GLU A 133 3.51 2.95 6.05
C GLU A 133 3.56 2.09 4.77
N MET A 134 3.36 0.80 4.94
CA MET A 134 2.87 -0.03 3.85
C MET A 134 1.38 0.24 3.65
N VAL A 135 0.95 0.38 2.40
CA VAL A 135 -0.45 0.58 2.03
C VAL A 135 -0.92 -0.60 1.18
N VAL A 136 -1.98 -1.25 1.63
CA VAL A 136 -2.63 -2.33 0.90
C VAL A 136 -3.62 -1.75 -0.10
N VAL A 137 -3.60 -2.26 -1.33
CA VAL A 137 -4.55 -1.94 -2.40
C VAL A 137 -5.51 -3.10 -2.57
N ILE A 138 -6.80 -2.82 -2.46
CA ILE A 138 -7.86 -3.82 -2.63
C ILE A 138 -8.08 -4.09 -4.12
N GLY A 139 -8.19 -5.37 -4.49
CA GLY A 139 -8.36 -5.80 -5.88
C GLY A 139 -9.76 -6.27 -6.26
N ARG A 140 -10.57 -6.61 -5.25
CA ARG A 140 -11.92 -7.14 -5.44
C ARG A 140 -12.86 -6.63 -4.36
N LYS A 141 -14.15 -6.52 -4.68
CA LYS A 141 -15.17 -6.17 -3.67
C LYS A 141 -15.11 -7.16 -2.49
N ALA A 142 -14.83 -6.64 -1.30
CA ALA A 142 -14.68 -7.42 -0.06
C ALA A 142 -15.73 -6.98 0.97
N LYS A 143 -16.48 -7.96 1.48
CA LYS A 143 -17.46 -7.82 2.57
C LYS A 143 -17.52 -9.12 3.36
N ASN A 144 -17.36 -9.04 4.68
CA ASN A 144 -17.36 -10.19 5.60
C ASN A 144 -16.33 -11.27 5.18
N VAL A 145 -15.13 -10.84 4.81
CA VAL A 145 -14.05 -11.75 4.39
C VAL A 145 -13.40 -12.35 5.63
N THR A 146 -13.11 -13.67 5.61
CA THR A 146 -12.35 -14.31 6.69
C THR A 146 -10.85 -14.03 6.54
N PRO A 147 -10.05 -14.10 7.62
CA PRO A 147 -8.61 -13.89 7.52
C PRO A 147 -7.92 -14.82 6.50
N GLU A 148 -8.35 -16.09 6.42
CA GLU A 148 -7.80 -17.10 5.52
C GLU A 148 -8.05 -16.79 4.04
N GLU A 149 -9.07 -15.99 3.75
CA GLU A 149 -9.42 -15.60 2.40
C GLU A 149 -8.91 -14.19 2.03
N ALA A 150 -8.46 -13.42 2.98
CA ALA A 150 -8.14 -12.00 2.83
C ALA A 150 -7.13 -11.72 1.69
N SER A 151 -6.11 -12.55 1.56
CA SER A 151 -5.09 -12.44 0.51
C SER A 151 -5.67 -12.46 -0.91
N LYS A 152 -6.80 -13.13 -1.13
CA LYS A 152 -7.49 -13.18 -2.44
C LYS A 152 -8.08 -11.83 -2.85
N TYR A 153 -8.25 -10.90 -1.91
CA TYR A 153 -8.82 -9.56 -2.12
C TYR A 153 -7.76 -8.46 -2.21
N VAL A 154 -6.52 -8.78 -1.86
CA VAL A 154 -5.39 -7.86 -2.00
C VAL A 154 -4.91 -7.88 -3.45
N PHE A 155 -4.89 -6.70 -4.10
CA PHE A 155 -4.30 -6.54 -5.44
C PHE A 155 -2.78 -6.47 -5.36
N GLY A 156 -2.27 -5.72 -4.41
CA GLY A 156 -0.86 -5.48 -4.18
C GLY A 156 -0.63 -4.46 -3.08
N VAL A 157 0.61 -4.00 -2.95
CA VAL A 157 1.00 -3.02 -1.94
C VAL A 157 1.74 -1.84 -2.57
N THR A 158 1.70 -0.70 -1.88
CA THR A 158 2.44 0.51 -2.22
C THR A 158 3.00 1.15 -0.95
N ALA A 159 3.91 2.11 -1.08
CA ALA A 159 4.32 2.93 0.06
C ALA A 159 3.32 4.08 0.27
N GLY A 160 3.19 4.54 1.50
CA GLY A 160 2.38 5.69 1.86
C GLY A 160 2.92 6.45 3.05
N ASN A 161 2.38 7.64 3.26
CA ASN A 161 2.71 8.48 4.40
C ASN A 161 1.40 8.96 5.05
N ASP A 162 1.07 8.45 6.25
CA ASP A 162 -0.09 8.89 7.02
C ASP A 162 0.24 10.20 7.75
N VAL A 163 0.38 11.28 6.98
CA VAL A 163 0.71 12.61 7.52
C VAL A 163 -0.29 13.01 8.59
N SER A 164 0.23 13.49 9.73
CA SER A 164 -0.55 13.69 10.94
C SER A 164 -0.21 15.00 11.62
N GLU A 165 -1.22 15.83 11.87
CA GLU A 165 -1.07 16.98 12.74
C GLU A 165 -1.35 16.55 14.20
N ARG A 166 -0.29 16.55 15.04
CA ARG A 166 -0.31 15.92 16.37
C ARG A 166 -1.12 16.69 17.41
N ASP A 167 -1.13 18.02 17.34
CA ASP A 167 -1.87 18.82 18.29
C ASP A 167 -3.38 18.70 18.05
N TRP A 168 -3.79 18.65 16.78
CA TRP A 168 -5.20 18.38 16.45
C TRP A 168 -5.59 16.94 16.78
N GLN A 169 -4.70 15.96 16.52
CA GLN A 169 -4.94 14.57 16.86
C GLN A 169 -5.18 14.38 18.36
N LYS A 170 -4.47 15.16 19.20
CA LYS A 170 -4.60 15.10 20.67
C LYS A 170 -5.85 15.82 21.19
N ASN A 171 -6.20 16.96 20.58
CA ASN A 171 -7.14 17.90 21.16
C ASN A 171 -8.56 17.82 20.55
N ASP A 172 -8.68 17.34 19.30
CA ASP A 172 -9.97 17.21 18.64
C ASP A 172 -10.68 15.92 19.09
N LEU A 173 -12.02 15.97 19.15
CA LEU A 173 -12.84 14.80 19.46
C LEU A 173 -12.64 13.66 18.45
N GLN A 174 -12.43 14.00 17.18
CA GLN A 174 -12.19 13.08 16.07
C GLN A 174 -10.97 13.55 15.26
N TRP A 175 -10.24 12.61 14.67
CA TRP A 175 -9.00 12.87 13.94
C TRP A 175 -9.22 13.43 12.53
N PHE A 176 -10.40 13.99 12.23
CA PHE A 176 -10.77 14.43 10.90
C PHE A 176 -9.69 15.32 10.24
N ARG A 177 -9.46 16.53 10.77
CA ARG A 177 -8.49 17.47 10.19
C ARG A 177 -7.05 17.05 10.49
N ALA A 178 -6.83 16.31 11.56
CA ALA A 178 -5.50 15.85 11.93
C ALA A 178 -4.91 14.84 10.92
N LYS A 179 -5.77 14.02 10.31
CA LYS A 179 -5.39 12.88 9.46
C LYS A 179 -5.91 12.97 8.01
N ALA A 180 -6.95 13.77 7.75
CA ALA A 180 -7.62 13.79 6.46
C ALA A 180 -7.59 15.17 5.76
N SER A 181 -6.75 16.09 6.21
CA SER A 181 -6.48 17.34 5.47
C SER A 181 -5.92 17.02 4.10
N ASP A 182 -6.20 17.88 3.12
CA ASP A 182 -5.66 17.75 1.77
C ASP A 182 -4.15 17.55 1.81
N THR A 183 -3.62 16.71 0.93
CA THR A 183 -2.21 16.31 0.83
C THR A 183 -1.67 15.42 1.96
N PHE A 184 -2.49 15.03 2.93
CA PHE A 184 -2.05 14.23 4.08
C PHE A 184 -2.06 12.70 3.83
N ALA A 185 -2.26 12.28 2.58
CA ALA A 185 -2.17 10.87 2.17
C ALA A 185 -1.29 10.68 0.94
N PRO A 186 0.02 10.99 0.98
CA PRO A 186 0.93 10.61 -0.08
C PRO A 186 0.92 9.09 -0.29
N VAL A 187 0.84 8.62 -1.56
CA VAL A 187 0.91 7.19 -1.93
C VAL A 187 1.67 7.00 -3.25
N GLY A 188 2.43 5.93 -3.34
CA GLY A 188 3.20 5.59 -4.55
C GLY A 188 4.54 4.89 -4.24
N PRO A 189 5.48 4.85 -5.19
CA PRO A 189 5.39 5.32 -6.58
C PRO A 189 4.61 4.37 -7.49
N ALA A 190 4.42 3.12 -7.09
CA ALA A 190 3.76 2.05 -7.85
C ALA A 190 2.95 1.15 -6.92
N VAL A 191 1.93 0.48 -7.44
CA VAL A 191 1.36 -0.70 -6.79
C VAL A 191 2.11 -1.92 -7.28
N VAL A 192 2.63 -2.73 -6.35
CA VAL A 192 3.37 -3.94 -6.70
C VAL A 192 2.60 -5.18 -6.27
N ARG A 193 2.34 -6.04 -7.24
CA ARG A 193 1.73 -7.35 -7.07
C ARG A 193 2.80 -8.43 -7.04
N GLY A 194 2.54 -9.51 -6.30
CA GLY A 194 3.44 -10.68 -6.24
C GLY A 194 4.54 -10.57 -5.18
N LEU A 195 4.58 -9.50 -4.38
CA LEU A 195 5.48 -9.41 -3.22
C LEU A 195 4.91 -10.17 -2.03
N ASN A 196 5.80 -10.75 -1.23
CA ASN A 196 5.43 -11.22 0.10
C ASN A 196 5.30 -10.01 1.07
N TYR A 197 4.15 -9.36 1.06
CA TYR A 197 3.89 -8.18 1.88
C TYR A 197 3.94 -8.44 3.39
N ASN A 198 4.03 -9.70 3.82
CA ASN A 198 4.14 -10.05 5.24
C ASN A 198 5.57 -9.91 5.78
N ASP A 199 6.58 -9.70 4.94
CA ASP A 199 7.96 -9.46 5.40
C ASP A 199 8.74 -8.54 4.44
N LEU A 200 8.35 -7.26 4.40
CA LEU A 200 9.03 -6.20 3.64
C LEU A 200 9.69 -5.21 4.59
N LEU A 201 10.86 -4.69 4.24
CA LEU A 201 11.48 -3.58 4.95
C LEU A 201 10.77 -2.28 4.59
N LEU A 202 10.33 -1.56 5.61
CA LEU A 202 9.77 -0.22 5.52
C LEU A 202 10.74 0.77 6.16
N GLN A 203 11.15 1.79 5.40
CA GLN A 203 12.03 2.85 5.90
C GLN A 203 11.44 4.22 5.57
N THR A 204 11.59 5.17 6.50
CA THR A 204 11.30 6.58 6.26
C THR A 204 12.58 7.38 6.44
N ARG A 205 12.84 8.30 5.51
CA ARG A 205 13.93 9.27 5.60
C ARG A 205 13.35 10.68 5.68
N LEU A 206 13.95 11.50 6.51
CA LEU A 206 13.70 12.94 6.54
C LEU A 206 15.01 13.64 6.19
N ASN A 207 15.02 14.39 5.09
CA ASN A 207 16.22 15.06 4.56
C ASN A 207 17.41 14.10 4.37
N GLY A 208 17.14 12.86 3.94
CA GLY A 208 18.13 11.81 3.71
C GLY A 208 18.52 11.01 4.96
N GLU A 209 18.17 11.45 6.18
CA GLU A 209 18.41 10.70 7.42
C GLU A 209 17.31 9.64 7.62
N VAL A 210 17.69 8.38 7.87
CA VAL A 210 16.74 7.31 8.22
C VAL A 210 16.17 7.57 9.61
N VAL A 211 14.87 7.80 9.68
CA VAL A 211 14.13 8.14 10.92
C VAL A 211 13.16 7.04 11.35
N GLN A 212 12.79 6.14 10.45
CA GLN A 212 12.03 4.91 10.75
C GLN A 212 12.62 3.77 9.93
N SER A 213 12.71 2.57 10.53
CA SER A 213 13.16 1.35 9.85
C SER A 213 12.62 0.14 10.59
N GLN A 214 11.69 -0.61 9.98
CA GLN A 214 11.10 -1.81 10.57
C GLN A 214 10.49 -2.71 9.49
N ARG A 215 10.33 -4.01 9.79
CA ARG A 215 9.74 -4.95 8.84
C ARG A 215 8.23 -5.10 9.05
N THR A 216 7.49 -5.34 7.97
CA THR A 216 6.01 -5.50 8.00
C THR A 216 5.55 -6.74 8.78
N LYS A 217 6.41 -7.74 8.97
CA LYS A 217 6.10 -8.90 9.84
C LYS A 217 5.92 -8.53 11.32
N GLU A 218 6.32 -7.33 11.71
CA GLU A 218 6.21 -6.82 13.07
C GLU A 218 4.90 -6.04 13.32
N LEU A 219 4.02 -5.98 12.33
CA LEU A 219 2.65 -5.50 12.50
C LEU A 219 1.93 -6.31 13.59
N ILE A 220 1.27 -5.63 14.53
CA ILE A 220 0.48 -6.26 15.60
C ILE A 220 -0.71 -7.03 14.98
N PHE A 221 -1.41 -6.38 14.06
CA PHE A 221 -2.43 -7.00 13.20
C PHE A 221 -1.86 -7.07 11.78
N ASN A 222 -1.67 -8.27 11.27
CA ASN A 222 -1.20 -8.49 9.91
C ASN A 222 -2.26 -8.08 8.86
N VAL A 223 -1.88 -8.06 7.60
CA VAL A 223 -2.77 -7.65 6.50
C VAL A 223 -4.07 -8.44 6.46
N ASP A 224 -3.99 -9.76 6.67
CA ASP A 224 -5.16 -10.63 6.60
C ASP A 224 -6.18 -10.31 7.71
N ALA A 225 -5.70 -10.10 8.93
CA ALA A 225 -6.53 -9.67 10.05
C ALA A 225 -7.15 -8.30 9.81
N ILE A 226 -6.39 -7.35 9.25
CA ILE A 226 -6.88 -6.00 8.95
C ILE A 226 -7.98 -6.04 7.88
N VAL A 227 -7.74 -6.71 6.75
CA VAL A 227 -8.72 -6.80 5.64
C VAL A 227 -10.00 -7.49 6.12
N SER A 228 -9.88 -8.58 6.87
CA SER A 228 -11.01 -9.28 7.48
C SER A 228 -11.79 -8.34 8.38
N TYR A 229 -11.11 -7.70 9.33
CA TYR A 229 -11.75 -6.82 10.31
C TYR A 229 -12.45 -5.63 9.65
N VAL A 230 -11.78 -4.91 8.75
CA VAL A 230 -12.36 -3.78 8.02
C VAL A 230 -13.58 -4.22 7.21
N SER A 231 -13.48 -5.34 6.47
CA SER A 231 -14.56 -5.83 5.62
C SER A 231 -15.82 -6.25 6.39
N SER A 232 -15.71 -6.53 7.69
CA SER A 232 -16.85 -6.84 8.55
C SER A 232 -17.76 -5.63 8.74
N PHE A 233 -17.24 -4.42 8.73
CA PHE A 233 -17.99 -3.18 8.94
C PHE A 233 -18.24 -2.42 7.64
N VAL A 234 -17.23 -2.30 6.77
CA VAL A 234 -17.26 -1.48 5.56
C VAL A 234 -17.01 -2.33 4.33
N THR A 235 -17.84 -2.20 3.30
CA THR A 235 -17.55 -2.85 2.00
C THR A 235 -16.36 -2.16 1.36
N LEU A 236 -15.30 -2.92 1.11
CA LEU A 236 -14.15 -2.48 0.35
C LEU A 236 -14.39 -2.72 -1.14
N LEU A 237 -13.93 -1.79 -1.98
CA LEU A 237 -14.05 -1.84 -3.45
C LEU A 237 -12.65 -1.93 -4.09
N PRO A 238 -12.54 -2.40 -5.33
CA PRO A 238 -11.28 -2.35 -6.07
C PRO A 238 -10.70 -0.95 -6.09
N GLY A 239 -9.40 -0.83 -5.77
CA GLY A 239 -8.70 0.44 -5.66
C GLY A 239 -8.76 1.10 -4.30
N ASP A 240 -9.63 0.67 -3.37
CA ASP A 240 -9.62 1.18 -1.99
C ASP A 240 -8.29 0.88 -1.31
N LEU A 241 -7.87 1.79 -0.42
CA LEU A 241 -6.58 1.75 0.26
C LEU A 241 -6.74 1.47 1.74
N ILE A 242 -5.82 0.66 2.28
CA ILE A 242 -5.68 0.44 3.71
C ILE A 242 -4.24 0.77 4.11
N PHE A 243 -4.06 1.84 4.89
CA PHE A 243 -2.82 2.17 5.56
C PHE A 243 -2.67 1.25 6.77
N THR A 244 -1.53 0.55 6.88
CA THR A 244 -1.40 -0.57 7.82
C THR A 244 -0.79 -0.20 9.17
N GLY A 245 -0.39 1.05 9.34
CA GLY A 245 0.27 1.55 10.55
C GLY A 245 1.74 1.84 10.35
N THR A 246 2.25 2.75 11.16
CA THR A 246 3.64 3.23 11.14
C THR A 246 4.45 2.70 12.32
N PRO A 247 5.76 2.41 12.14
CA PRO A 247 6.64 1.98 13.23
C PRO A 247 7.30 3.15 13.96
N GLY A 248 7.83 2.88 15.16
CA GLY A 248 8.74 3.76 15.89
C GLY A 248 8.14 5.10 16.31
N THR A 249 9.01 6.07 16.55
CA THR A 249 8.65 7.44 16.92
C THR A 249 8.75 8.36 15.71
N THR A 250 7.93 9.41 15.68
CA THR A 250 7.89 10.40 14.60
C THR A 250 8.28 11.79 15.11
N LYS A 251 8.73 12.67 14.21
CA LYS A 251 9.09 14.05 14.50
C LYS A 251 8.33 15.00 13.60
N ALA A 252 8.16 16.25 14.05
CA ALA A 252 7.58 17.29 13.23
C ALA A 252 8.44 17.59 12.00
N MET A 253 7.80 17.71 10.85
CA MET A 253 8.37 18.25 9.62
C MET A 253 8.21 19.77 9.62
N LYS A 254 8.97 20.45 8.78
CA LYS A 254 8.85 21.88 8.53
C LYS A 254 8.87 22.16 7.02
N PRO A 255 8.33 23.29 6.59
CA PRO A 255 8.44 23.72 5.19
C PRO A 255 9.89 23.71 4.70
N GLY A 256 10.12 23.12 3.53
CA GLY A 256 11.42 22.90 2.93
C GLY A 256 12.00 21.50 3.16
N ASP A 257 11.48 20.75 4.11
CA ASP A 257 11.89 19.34 4.31
C ASP A 257 11.49 18.46 3.12
N VAL A 258 12.25 17.37 2.98
CA VAL A 258 11.95 16.28 2.05
C VAL A 258 11.74 15.01 2.87
N VAL A 259 10.60 14.38 2.70
CA VAL A 259 10.30 13.08 3.31
C VAL A 259 10.23 12.01 2.23
N GLU A 260 10.84 10.86 2.51
CA GLU A 260 10.86 9.70 1.63
C GLU A 260 10.39 8.48 2.41
N VAL A 261 9.46 7.74 1.82
CA VAL A 261 9.02 6.44 2.35
C VAL A 261 9.42 5.37 1.35
N GLU A 262 10.30 4.48 1.76
CA GLU A 262 10.75 3.33 0.97
C GLU A 262 10.11 2.06 1.48
N LEU A 263 9.49 1.31 0.59
CA LEU A 263 9.01 -0.05 0.84
C LEU A 263 9.77 -1.01 -0.06
N GLU A 264 10.38 -2.03 0.55
CA GLU A 264 11.18 -3.05 -0.14
C GLU A 264 10.40 -3.65 -1.32
N GLY A 265 11.04 -3.67 -2.51
CA GLY A 265 10.42 -4.19 -3.73
C GLY A 265 9.41 -3.25 -4.41
N VAL A 266 8.97 -2.18 -3.74
CA VAL A 266 8.06 -1.17 -4.31
C VAL A 266 8.85 0.02 -4.85
N GLY A 267 9.74 0.59 -4.05
CA GLY A 267 10.51 1.78 -4.37
C GLY A 267 10.31 2.90 -3.36
N VAL A 268 10.66 4.12 -3.76
CA VAL A 268 10.67 5.30 -2.90
C VAL A 268 9.55 6.27 -3.30
N LEU A 269 8.67 6.55 -2.37
CA LEU A 269 7.71 7.66 -2.42
C LEU A 269 8.37 8.89 -1.81
N ARG A 270 8.60 9.91 -2.63
CA ARG A 270 9.28 11.15 -2.23
C ARG A 270 8.34 12.34 -2.34
N ASN A 271 8.28 13.14 -1.27
CA ASN A 271 7.45 14.35 -1.25
C ASN A 271 8.21 15.51 -0.57
N LYS A 272 7.99 16.72 -1.07
CA LYS A 272 8.46 17.95 -0.43
C LYS A 272 7.43 18.46 0.56
N VAL A 273 7.88 19.13 1.61
CA VAL A 273 6.98 19.78 2.57
C VAL A 273 6.88 21.27 2.22
N ALA A 274 5.65 21.77 2.08
CA ALA A 274 5.37 23.18 1.82
C ALA A 274 4.60 23.82 2.99
N GLY A 275 4.83 25.09 3.20
CA GLY A 275 4.05 25.89 4.14
C GLY A 275 2.61 26.12 3.65
N PRO A 276 1.76 26.74 4.49
CA PRO A 276 0.41 27.09 4.10
C PRO A 276 0.40 28.00 2.86
N ILE A 277 -0.53 27.72 1.94
CA ILE A 277 -0.78 28.62 0.81
C ILE A 277 -1.37 29.91 1.39
N PRO A 278 -0.81 31.09 1.12
CA PRO A 278 -1.41 32.36 1.51
C PRO A 278 -2.83 32.45 0.94
N ARG A 279 -3.77 32.94 1.77
CA ARG A 279 -5.16 33.20 1.36
C ARG A 279 -5.23 34.44 0.47
#